data_27638be647c2799d1c0aeb42fd5394a8
#
_entry.id   27638be647c2799d1c0aeb42fd5394a8
#
_cell.length_a   1.000
_cell.length_b   1.000
_cell.length_c   1.000
_cell.angle_alpha   90.00
_cell.angle_beta   90.00
_cell.angle_gamma   90.00
#
_symmetry.space_group_name_H-M   'P 1'
#
loop_
_entity.id
_entity.type
_entity.pdbx_description
1 polymer ?
#
loop_
_entity_poly.entity_id
_entity_poly.type
_entity_poly.pdbx_seq_one_letter_code
_entity_poly.pdbx_strand_id
1 'polypeptide(L)'
;DIGDGSQDALVVRVTADGVEGWGECEASPLVSIAAFVTPMSHGACKPVRDVVLGKAIESATDIAAIHAAVEMECMDLLQAAHTFSGIEMALWDLLGRKLNAPVYELLGYTKVYPKLPYASQLFGDTPQETLLGCRKARDSGYRAVKCGWGPFGRCTLELDRDHLQAAREGIGPDGTLLIDAGQIFREDVDAAARRIEFLEEV
;
A
#
# COMPACT_ATOMS: atom_id res chain seq x y z
N ASP A 1 5.91 1.39 -20.86
CA ASP A 1 7.25 1.35 -20.27
C ASP A 1 7.19 0.46 -19.02
N ILE A 2 8.25 -0.31 -18.81
CA ILE A 2 8.24 -1.37 -17.80
C ILE A 2 9.23 -1.00 -16.70
N GLY A 3 8.93 0.10 -16.02
CA GLY A 3 9.72 0.52 -14.88
C GLY A 3 10.97 1.32 -15.26
N ASP A 4 11.13 2.44 -14.64
CA ASP A 4 12.27 3.35 -14.85
C ASP A 4 13.14 3.47 -13.58
N GLY A 5 12.87 2.63 -12.56
CA GLY A 5 13.55 2.65 -11.26
C GLY A 5 12.97 3.64 -10.27
N SER A 6 11.87 4.30 -10.63
CA SER A 6 11.04 5.06 -9.69
C SER A 6 10.07 4.14 -8.92
N GLN A 7 9.03 4.66 -8.36
CA GLN A 7 8.02 3.86 -7.68
C GLN A 7 6.98 3.35 -8.69
N ASP A 8 7.27 2.19 -9.30
CA ASP A 8 6.40 1.57 -10.28
C ASP A 8 5.25 0.79 -9.61
N ALA A 9 4.11 0.76 -10.28
CA ALA A 9 2.97 -0.09 -9.90
C ALA A 9 2.49 -0.90 -11.10
N LEU A 10 2.10 -2.15 -10.85
CA LEU A 10 1.44 -3.00 -11.84
C LEU A 10 -0.06 -2.95 -11.64
N VAL A 11 -0.77 -2.30 -12.55
CA VAL A 11 -2.24 -2.29 -12.55
C VAL A 11 -2.75 -3.55 -13.22
N VAL A 12 -3.64 -4.26 -12.54
CA VAL A 12 -4.25 -5.51 -12.99
C VAL A 12 -5.72 -5.25 -13.35
N ARG A 13 -6.10 -5.67 -14.55
CA ARG A 13 -7.50 -5.71 -14.98
C ARG A 13 -7.91 -7.15 -15.25
N VAL A 14 -9.00 -7.59 -14.64
CA VAL A 14 -9.64 -8.88 -14.94
C VAL A 14 -10.99 -8.63 -15.60
N THR A 15 -11.41 -9.53 -16.47
CA THR A 15 -12.69 -9.46 -17.16
C THR A 15 -13.35 -10.85 -17.12
N ALA A 16 -14.59 -10.90 -16.66
CA ALA A 16 -15.42 -12.10 -16.73
C ALA A 16 -16.88 -11.68 -16.98
N ASP A 17 -17.58 -12.40 -17.88
CA ASP A 17 -18.99 -12.16 -18.24
C ASP A 17 -19.30 -10.70 -18.64
N GLY A 18 -18.32 -10.01 -19.24
CA GLY A 18 -18.47 -8.61 -19.65
C GLY A 18 -18.31 -7.59 -18.50
N VAL A 19 -18.03 -8.03 -17.28
CA VAL A 19 -17.73 -7.17 -16.13
C VAL A 19 -16.22 -7.08 -15.96
N GLU A 20 -15.72 -5.88 -15.63
CA GLU A 20 -14.31 -5.63 -15.36
C GLU A 20 -14.09 -5.36 -13.88
N GLY A 21 -12.98 -5.86 -13.35
CA GLY A 21 -12.47 -5.52 -12.03
C GLY A 21 -11.01 -5.09 -12.09
N TRP A 22 -10.58 -4.26 -11.15
CA TRP A 22 -9.27 -3.65 -11.12
C TRP A 22 -8.56 -3.88 -9.78
N GLY A 23 -7.26 -4.10 -9.86
CA GLY A 23 -6.37 -4.28 -8.71
C GLY A 23 -4.99 -3.75 -9.01
N GLU A 24 -4.11 -3.78 -8.02
CA GLU A 24 -2.76 -3.26 -8.09
C GLU A 24 -1.77 -4.16 -7.34
N CYS A 25 -0.60 -4.38 -7.93
CA CYS A 25 0.54 -4.98 -7.24
C CYS A 25 1.61 -3.91 -7.02
N GLU A 26 1.98 -3.68 -5.78
CA GLU A 26 3.08 -2.80 -5.41
C GLU A 26 4.41 -3.58 -5.41
N ALA A 27 4.83 -4.06 -6.56
CA ALA A 27 6.12 -4.73 -6.70
C ALA A 27 6.75 -4.33 -8.02
N SER A 28 8.00 -4.72 -8.23
CA SER A 28 8.59 -4.58 -9.54
C SER A 28 7.69 -5.25 -10.58
N PRO A 29 7.13 -4.52 -11.55
CA PRO A 29 6.16 -5.07 -12.50
C PRO A 29 6.68 -6.29 -13.25
N LEU A 30 7.97 -6.30 -13.63
CA LEU A 30 8.58 -7.41 -14.34
C LEU A 30 8.60 -8.71 -13.52
N VAL A 31 8.81 -8.64 -12.21
CA VAL A 31 8.83 -9.84 -11.35
C VAL A 31 7.41 -10.42 -11.25
N SER A 32 6.40 -9.58 -11.08
CA SER A 32 5.00 -10.02 -11.06
C SER A 32 4.53 -10.56 -12.41
N ILE A 33 4.92 -9.92 -13.52
CA ILE A 33 4.64 -10.42 -14.86
C ILE A 33 5.33 -11.76 -15.08
N ALA A 34 6.59 -11.91 -14.67
CA ALA A 34 7.31 -13.18 -14.80
C ALA A 34 6.61 -14.31 -14.05
N ALA A 35 6.20 -14.10 -12.79
CA ALA A 35 5.46 -15.10 -12.02
C ALA A 35 4.09 -15.43 -12.65
N PHE A 36 3.47 -14.48 -13.35
CA PHE A 36 2.21 -14.72 -14.05
C PHE A 36 2.38 -15.57 -15.31
N VAL A 37 3.45 -15.40 -16.10
CA VAL A 37 3.61 -16.00 -17.44
C VAL A 37 4.70 -17.05 -17.57
N THR A 38 5.54 -17.26 -16.55
CA THR A 38 6.66 -18.21 -16.62
C THR A 38 6.17 -19.61 -16.99
N PRO A 39 6.94 -20.41 -17.76
CA PRO A 39 6.54 -21.78 -18.03
C PRO A 39 6.48 -22.61 -16.75
N MET A 40 5.51 -23.52 -16.69
CA MET A 40 5.43 -24.50 -15.61
C MET A 40 6.71 -25.32 -15.54
N SER A 41 7.28 -25.45 -14.34
CA SER A 41 8.43 -26.33 -14.08
C SER A 41 7.98 -27.70 -13.55
N HIS A 42 7.10 -27.71 -12.57
CA HIS A 42 6.50 -28.91 -11.98
C HIS A 42 5.21 -28.57 -11.23
N GLY A 43 4.55 -29.53 -10.60
CA GLY A 43 3.21 -29.41 -10.04
C GLY A 43 2.99 -28.31 -9.00
N ALA A 44 4.04 -27.94 -8.24
CA ALA A 44 4.01 -26.86 -7.27
C ALA A 44 4.66 -25.55 -7.81
N CYS A 45 5.00 -25.51 -9.08
CA CYS A 45 5.63 -24.39 -9.77
C CYS A 45 4.92 -24.08 -11.09
N LYS A 46 3.60 -23.89 -11.01
CA LYS A 46 2.79 -23.42 -12.14
C LYS A 46 2.84 -21.91 -12.23
N PRO A 47 2.75 -21.32 -13.44
CA PRO A 47 2.52 -19.88 -13.56
C PRO A 47 1.14 -19.52 -12.99
N VAL A 48 1.04 -18.36 -12.36
CA VAL A 48 -0.22 -17.93 -11.73
C VAL A 48 -1.38 -17.89 -12.74
N ARG A 49 -1.13 -17.52 -14.00
CA ARG A 49 -2.16 -17.51 -15.05
C ARG A 49 -2.87 -18.84 -15.25
N ASP A 50 -2.16 -19.96 -15.14
CA ASP A 50 -2.74 -21.29 -15.40
C ASP A 50 -3.67 -21.74 -14.27
N VAL A 51 -3.56 -21.09 -13.10
CA VAL A 51 -4.43 -21.34 -11.95
C VAL A 51 -5.63 -20.42 -11.93
N VAL A 52 -5.49 -19.16 -12.42
CA VAL A 52 -6.54 -18.14 -12.30
C VAL A 52 -7.41 -18.01 -13.57
N LEU A 53 -6.86 -18.24 -14.78
CA LEU A 53 -7.63 -18.05 -16.00
C LEU A 53 -8.70 -19.12 -16.19
N GLY A 54 -9.84 -18.73 -16.77
CA GLY A 54 -10.96 -19.61 -17.08
C GLY A 54 -11.78 -20.06 -15.86
N LYS A 55 -11.57 -19.44 -14.69
CA LYS A 55 -12.39 -19.72 -13.50
C LYS A 55 -13.66 -18.85 -13.51
N ALA A 56 -14.77 -19.44 -13.09
CA ALA A 56 -16.00 -18.69 -12.85
C ALA A 56 -15.91 -17.94 -11.52
N ILE A 57 -16.45 -16.71 -11.49
CA ILE A 57 -16.49 -15.86 -10.29
C ILE A 57 -17.95 -15.47 -10.04
N GLU A 58 -18.62 -16.22 -9.17
CA GLU A 58 -20.02 -16.01 -8.80
C GLU A 58 -20.16 -15.64 -7.31
N SER A 59 -19.18 -15.97 -6.50
CA SER A 59 -19.22 -15.82 -5.03
C SER A 59 -17.84 -15.60 -4.42
N ALA A 60 -17.81 -15.15 -3.17
CA ALA A 60 -16.59 -15.05 -2.38
C ALA A 60 -15.86 -16.41 -2.23
N THR A 61 -16.61 -17.52 -2.25
CA THR A 61 -16.05 -18.88 -2.16
C THR A 61 -15.21 -19.22 -3.38
N ASP A 62 -15.57 -18.72 -4.57
CA ASP A 62 -14.80 -18.96 -5.78
C ASP A 62 -13.45 -18.26 -5.72
N ILE A 63 -13.42 -17.03 -5.19
CA ILE A 63 -12.16 -16.29 -4.97
C ILE A 63 -11.29 -17.03 -3.96
N ALA A 64 -11.87 -17.48 -2.84
CA ALA A 64 -11.13 -18.25 -1.84
C ALA A 64 -10.57 -19.58 -2.40
N ALA A 65 -11.31 -20.25 -3.27
CA ALA A 65 -10.85 -21.47 -3.93
C ALA A 65 -9.66 -21.19 -4.88
N ILE A 66 -9.71 -20.09 -5.62
CA ILE A 66 -8.59 -19.66 -6.48
C ILE A 66 -7.37 -19.32 -5.62
N HIS A 67 -7.56 -18.60 -4.52
CA HIS A 67 -6.48 -18.28 -3.56
C HIS A 67 -5.79 -19.56 -3.08
N ALA A 68 -6.54 -20.50 -2.55
CA ALA A 68 -6.00 -21.77 -2.08
C ALA A 68 -5.27 -22.57 -3.20
N ALA A 69 -5.78 -22.52 -4.41
CA ALA A 69 -5.15 -23.17 -5.55
C ALA A 69 -3.81 -22.49 -5.92
N VAL A 70 -3.73 -21.15 -5.88
CA VAL A 70 -2.46 -20.43 -6.11
C VAL A 70 -1.44 -20.75 -5.03
N GLU A 71 -1.84 -20.77 -3.76
CA GLU A 71 -0.95 -21.16 -2.66
C GLU A 71 -0.37 -22.56 -2.83
N MET A 72 -1.17 -23.51 -3.30
CA MET A 72 -0.75 -24.90 -3.46
C MET A 72 0.06 -25.15 -4.74
N GLU A 73 -0.39 -24.60 -5.86
CA GLU A 73 0.13 -24.96 -7.17
C GLU A 73 1.26 -24.03 -7.65
N CYS A 74 1.38 -22.84 -7.04
CA CYS A 74 2.42 -21.85 -7.36
C CYS A 74 3.40 -21.63 -6.20
N MET A 75 3.44 -22.50 -5.18
CA MET A 75 4.19 -22.25 -3.95
C MET A 75 5.70 -22.10 -4.15
N ASP A 76 6.26 -22.73 -5.18
CA ASP A 76 7.69 -22.63 -5.51
C ASP A 76 8.04 -21.38 -6.35
N LEU A 77 7.04 -20.60 -6.75
CA LEU A 77 7.23 -19.26 -7.29
C LEU A 77 7.22 -18.27 -6.15
N LEU A 78 8.39 -17.84 -5.67
CA LEU A 78 8.52 -16.97 -4.49
C LEU A 78 7.66 -15.68 -4.56
N GLN A 79 7.36 -15.21 -5.76
CA GLN A 79 6.57 -13.99 -5.99
C GLN A 79 5.09 -14.26 -6.27
N ALA A 80 4.62 -15.52 -6.24
CA ALA A 80 3.26 -15.88 -6.62
C ALA A 80 2.21 -15.18 -5.76
N ALA A 81 2.36 -15.17 -4.44
CA ALA A 81 1.42 -14.52 -3.52
C ALA A 81 1.30 -13.01 -3.78
N HIS A 82 2.42 -12.33 -4.01
CA HIS A 82 2.42 -10.90 -4.33
C HIS A 82 1.76 -10.61 -5.68
N THR A 83 2.09 -11.39 -6.70
CA THR A 83 1.47 -11.31 -8.03
C THR A 83 -0.04 -11.55 -7.96
N PHE A 84 -0.45 -12.56 -7.19
CA PHE A 84 -1.85 -12.89 -7.02
C PHE A 84 -2.61 -11.82 -6.23
N SER A 85 -2.00 -11.12 -5.29
CA SER A 85 -2.68 -10.09 -4.50
C SER A 85 -3.34 -9.01 -5.37
N GLY A 86 -2.67 -8.54 -6.41
CA GLY A 86 -3.28 -7.60 -7.37
C GLY A 86 -4.39 -8.20 -8.20
N ILE A 87 -4.26 -9.49 -8.57
CA ILE A 87 -5.32 -10.23 -9.26
C ILE A 87 -6.50 -10.44 -8.33
N GLU A 88 -6.28 -10.84 -7.08
CA GLU A 88 -7.34 -11.07 -6.10
C GLU A 88 -8.13 -9.80 -5.81
N MET A 89 -7.45 -8.64 -5.64
CA MET A 89 -8.15 -7.35 -5.53
C MET A 89 -9.04 -7.09 -6.74
N ALA A 90 -8.56 -7.38 -7.96
CA ALA A 90 -9.36 -7.24 -9.17
C ALA A 90 -10.54 -8.22 -9.23
N LEU A 91 -10.40 -9.44 -8.69
CA LEU A 91 -11.51 -10.40 -8.58
C LEU A 91 -12.58 -9.93 -7.60
N TRP A 92 -12.17 -9.36 -6.45
CA TRP A 92 -13.10 -8.77 -5.48
C TRP A 92 -13.82 -7.54 -6.05
N ASP A 93 -13.15 -6.67 -6.78
CA ASP A 93 -13.77 -5.52 -7.46
C ASP A 93 -14.76 -6.00 -8.54
N LEU A 94 -14.38 -6.99 -9.33
CA LEU A 94 -15.26 -7.60 -10.34
C LEU A 94 -16.51 -8.18 -9.68
N LEU A 95 -16.35 -8.98 -8.63
CA LEU A 95 -17.50 -9.59 -7.93
C LEU A 95 -18.39 -8.52 -7.30
N GLY A 96 -17.80 -7.48 -6.71
CA GLY A 96 -18.55 -6.35 -6.16
C GLY A 96 -19.39 -5.63 -7.20
N ARG A 97 -18.84 -5.39 -8.39
CA ARG A 97 -19.56 -4.81 -9.53
C ARG A 97 -20.65 -5.73 -10.05
N LYS A 98 -20.35 -7.03 -10.16
CA LYS A 98 -21.33 -8.04 -10.64
C LYS A 98 -22.54 -8.13 -9.71
N LEU A 99 -22.32 -8.07 -8.39
CA LEU A 99 -23.36 -8.17 -7.37
C LEU A 99 -23.92 -6.83 -6.90
N ASN A 100 -23.35 -5.71 -7.38
CA ASN A 100 -23.64 -4.35 -6.93
C ASN A 100 -23.56 -4.20 -5.41
N ALA A 101 -22.50 -4.75 -4.82
CA ALA A 101 -22.24 -4.76 -3.38
C ALA A 101 -20.79 -4.35 -3.10
N PRO A 102 -20.53 -3.59 -2.04
CA PRO A 102 -19.15 -3.26 -1.65
C PRO A 102 -18.45 -4.50 -1.09
N VAL A 103 -17.12 -4.55 -1.26
CA VAL A 103 -16.31 -5.72 -0.88
C VAL A 103 -16.49 -6.10 0.59
N TYR A 104 -16.61 -5.13 1.50
CA TYR A 104 -16.78 -5.44 2.93
C TYR A 104 -18.07 -6.25 3.21
N GLU A 105 -19.15 -6.03 2.46
CA GLU A 105 -20.39 -6.83 2.58
C GLU A 105 -20.18 -8.25 2.04
N LEU A 106 -19.45 -8.38 0.92
CA LEU A 106 -19.09 -9.69 0.36
C LEU A 106 -18.21 -10.50 1.31
N LEU A 107 -17.40 -9.82 2.13
CA LEU A 107 -16.62 -10.42 3.22
C LEU A 107 -17.42 -10.72 4.49
N GLY A 108 -18.75 -10.45 4.48
CA GLY A 108 -19.65 -10.74 5.59
C GLY A 108 -19.66 -9.66 6.70
N TYR A 109 -19.07 -8.49 6.49
CA TYR A 109 -19.12 -7.41 7.47
C TYR A 109 -20.37 -6.57 7.31
N THR A 110 -21.06 -6.33 8.42
CA THR A 110 -22.30 -5.54 8.48
C THR A 110 -22.14 -4.20 9.18
N LYS A 111 -20.96 -3.93 9.74
CA LYS A 111 -20.68 -2.71 10.48
C LYS A 111 -19.56 -1.93 9.83
N VAL A 112 -19.78 -0.62 9.69
CA VAL A 112 -18.76 0.35 9.30
C VAL A 112 -18.25 1.05 10.56
N TYR A 113 -16.93 1.07 10.73
CA TYR A 113 -16.27 1.81 11.79
C TYR A 113 -15.62 3.04 11.20
N PRO A 114 -16.16 4.24 11.44
CA PRO A 114 -15.55 5.47 10.94
C PRO A 114 -14.09 5.57 11.37
N LYS A 115 -13.23 5.92 10.43
CA LYS A 115 -11.80 6.15 10.66
C LYS A 115 -11.47 7.58 10.25
N LEU A 116 -10.54 8.19 11.00
CA LEU A 116 -9.96 9.46 10.59
C LEU A 116 -8.82 9.17 9.59
N PRO A 117 -8.99 9.52 8.32
CA PRO A 117 -7.91 9.37 7.35
C PRO A 117 -6.81 10.40 7.62
N TYR A 118 -5.57 10.01 7.42
CA TYR A 118 -4.44 10.95 7.40
C TYR A 118 -3.91 11.11 5.98
N ALA A 119 -3.40 12.30 5.68
CA ALA A 119 -2.60 12.50 4.48
C ALA A 119 -1.21 11.94 4.72
N SER A 120 -0.82 10.92 3.95
CA SER A 120 0.53 10.36 4.00
C SER A 120 1.42 11.10 3.02
N GLN A 121 2.54 11.65 3.50
CA GLN A 121 3.49 12.39 2.67
C GLN A 121 4.91 12.20 3.17
N LEU A 122 5.87 12.49 2.30
CA LEU A 122 7.28 12.58 2.68
C LEU A 122 7.53 13.89 3.42
N PHE A 123 8.57 13.92 4.25
CA PHE A 123 9.18 15.20 4.61
C PHE A 123 9.70 15.88 3.33
N GLY A 124 9.55 17.19 3.24
CA GLY A 124 10.20 17.97 2.18
C GLY A 124 11.72 17.97 2.34
N ASP A 125 12.44 18.43 1.34
CA ASP A 125 13.90 18.60 1.42
C ASP A 125 14.27 19.70 2.41
N THR A 126 13.37 20.62 2.66
CA THR A 126 13.50 21.71 3.63
C THR A 126 12.33 21.76 4.61
N PRO A 127 12.50 22.30 5.83
CA PRO A 127 11.39 22.54 6.76
C PRO A 127 10.27 23.37 6.13
N GLN A 128 10.60 24.33 5.28
CA GLN A 128 9.59 25.13 4.57
C GLN A 128 8.71 24.30 3.63
N GLU A 129 9.27 23.36 2.91
CA GLU A 129 8.51 22.46 2.04
C GLU A 129 7.62 21.52 2.87
N THR A 130 8.12 21.02 3.99
CA THR A 130 7.33 20.23 4.96
C THR A 130 6.13 21.04 5.47
N LEU A 131 6.35 22.30 5.87
CA LEU A 131 5.29 23.21 6.28
C LEU A 131 4.21 23.36 5.22
N LEU A 132 4.62 23.65 3.99
CA LEU A 132 3.69 23.85 2.87
C LEU A 132 2.91 22.58 2.53
N GLY A 133 3.57 21.43 2.56
CA GLY A 133 2.91 20.12 2.36
C GLY A 133 1.83 19.86 3.40
N CYS A 134 2.13 20.08 4.68
CA CYS A 134 1.19 19.88 5.77
C CYS A 134 0.02 20.91 5.72
N ARG A 135 0.29 22.16 5.37
CA ARG A 135 -0.76 23.18 5.12
C ARG A 135 -1.68 22.75 3.99
N LYS A 136 -1.12 22.29 2.88
CA LYS A 136 -1.91 21.80 1.74
C LYS A 136 -2.82 20.65 2.14
N ALA A 137 -2.31 19.70 2.93
CA ALA A 137 -3.12 18.60 3.45
C ALA A 137 -4.28 19.11 4.32
N ARG A 138 -4.00 20.00 5.27
CA ARG A 138 -5.02 20.64 6.12
C ARG A 138 -6.06 21.39 5.29
N ASP A 139 -5.62 22.19 4.33
CA ASP A 139 -6.50 23.00 3.48
C ASP A 139 -7.35 22.12 2.54
N SER A 140 -6.90 20.88 2.26
CA SER A 140 -7.66 19.83 1.59
C SER A 140 -8.65 19.10 2.50
N GLY A 141 -8.76 19.48 3.78
CA GLY A 141 -9.72 18.94 4.74
C GLY A 141 -9.19 17.79 5.61
N TYR A 142 -7.92 17.41 5.49
CA TYR A 142 -7.33 16.40 6.39
C TYR A 142 -7.11 16.99 7.78
N ARG A 143 -7.47 16.20 8.80
CA ARG A 143 -7.27 16.51 10.21
C ARG A 143 -6.05 15.80 10.81
N ALA A 144 -5.44 14.90 10.02
CA ALA A 144 -4.25 14.17 10.40
C ALA A 144 -3.28 14.13 9.21
N VAL A 145 -2.00 14.19 9.52
CA VAL A 145 -0.90 14.08 8.56
C VAL A 145 0.11 13.07 9.10
N LYS A 146 0.60 12.19 8.24
CA LYS A 146 1.77 11.36 8.52
C LYS A 146 2.91 11.83 7.64
N CYS A 147 4.00 12.32 8.25
CA CYS A 147 5.24 12.64 7.57
C CYS A 147 6.26 11.53 7.82
N GLY A 148 7.02 11.18 6.80
CA GLY A 148 8.07 10.18 6.95
C GLY A 148 9.14 10.29 5.90
N TRP A 149 10.19 9.49 6.04
CA TRP A 149 11.26 9.37 5.07
C TRP A 149 11.95 10.73 4.76
N GLY A 150 12.43 10.92 3.53
CA GLY A 150 13.13 12.15 3.14
C GLY A 150 14.42 12.34 3.93
N PRO A 151 14.72 13.57 4.39
CA PRO A 151 15.93 13.88 5.17
C PRO A 151 15.82 13.43 6.64
N PHE A 152 14.63 13.18 7.17
CA PHE A 152 14.41 12.88 8.59
C PHE A 152 15.23 11.68 9.07
N GLY A 153 15.96 11.87 10.16
CA GLY A 153 16.85 10.87 10.73
C GLY A 153 18.21 10.71 10.01
N ARG A 154 18.42 11.41 8.90
CA ARG A 154 19.65 11.36 8.09
C ARG A 154 20.50 12.61 8.19
N CYS A 155 19.94 13.66 8.75
CA CYS A 155 20.57 14.95 8.95
C CYS A 155 20.87 15.19 10.43
N THR A 156 21.15 16.46 10.78
CA THR A 156 21.39 16.84 12.17
C THR A 156 20.11 16.78 12.99
N LEU A 157 20.25 16.66 14.31
CA LEU A 157 19.10 16.67 15.22
C LEU A 157 18.31 17.97 15.13
N GLU A 158 19.00 19.10 14.95
CA GLU A 158 18.38 20.42 14.81
C GLU A 158 17.50 20.48 13.57
N LEU A 159 17.97 19.97 12.45
CA LEU A 159 17.18 19.96 11.21
C LEU A 159 15.97 19.03 11.30
N ASP A 160 16.11 17.87 11.96
CA ASP A 160 14.99 16.99 12.25
C ASP A 160 13.94 17.70 13.13
N ARG A 161 14.38 18.44 14.16
CA ARG A 161 13.50 19.25 15.00
C ARG A 161 12.77 20.33 14.20
N ASP A 162 13.49 21.05 13.33
CA ASP A 162 12.90 22.07 12.47
C ASP A 162 11.82 21.48 11.55
N HIS A 163 12.03 20.29 11.00
CA HIS A 163 11.04 19.59 10.21
C HIS A 163 9.80 19.23 11.04
N LEU A 164 9.96 18.75 12.27
CA LEU A 164 8.86 18.42 13.17
C LEU A 164 8.02 19.66 13.51
N GLN A 165 8.70 20.76 13.86
CA GLN A 165 8.03 22.04 14.13
C GLN A 165 7.29 22.56 12.92
N ALA A 166 7.89 22.49 11.73
CA ALA A 166 7.27 22.87 10.47
C ALA A 166 6.02 22.02 10.16
N ALA A 167 6.10 20.71 10.39
CA ALA A 167 4.96 19.80 10.20
C ALA A 167 3.82 20.14 11.19
N ARG A 168 4.14 20.38 12.45
CA ARG A 168 3.15 20.79 13.46
C ARG A 168 2.50 22.12 13.10
N GLU A 169 3.29 23.13 12.75
CA GLU A 169 2.75 24.43 12.29
C GLU A 169 1.85 24.24 11.07
N GLY A 170 2.23 23.41 10.13
CA GLY A 170 1.50 23.15 8.91
C GLY A 170 0.12 22.54 9.15
N ILE A 171 0.05 21.45 9.93
CA ILE A 171 -1.24 20.80 10.26
C ILE A 171 -2.06 21.62 11.29
N GLY A 172 -1.41 22.46 12.07
CA GLY A 172 -2.03 23.26 13.12
C GLY A 172 -2.08 22.57 14.47
N PRO A 173 -2.40 23.31 15.55
CA PRO A 173 -2.32 22.81 16.93
C PRO A 173 -3.28 21.66 17.22
N ASP A 174 -4.45 21.66 16.60
CA ASP A 174 -5.49 20.65 16.82
C ASP A 174 -5.36 19.43 15.87
N GLY A 175 -4.43 19.48 14.91
CA GLY A 175 -4.22 18.41 13.95
C GLY A 175 -3.44 17.24 14.54
N THR A 176 -3.74 16.03 14.11
CA THR A 176 -2.94 14.86 14.48
C THR A 176 -1.70 14.77 13.60
N LEU A 177 -0.53 14.81 14.23
CA LEU A 177 0.76 14.61 13.55
C LEU A 177 1.29 13.20 13.86
N LEU A 178 1.59 12.45 12.81
CA LEU A 178 2.19 11.13 12.88
C LEU A 178 3.56 11.18 12.20
N ILE A 179 4.55 10.51 12.78
CA ILE A 179 5.90 10.43 12.22
C ILE A 179 6.24 8.98 11.93
N ASP A 180 6.60 8.73 10.69
CA ASP A 180 7.06 7.43 10.20
C ASP A 180 8.55 7.51 9.86
N ALA A 181 9.38 7.06 10.78
CA ALA A 181 10.83 7.05 10.58
C ALA A 181 11.32 5.89 9.67
N GLY A 182 10.42 5.05 9.20
CA GLY A 182 10.76 3.85 8.43
C GLY A 182 11.76 2.97 9.19
N GLN A 183 12.85 2.63 8.55
CA GLN A 183 13.92 1.82 9.14
C GLN A 183 15.21 2.61 9.37
N ILE A 184 15.13 3.95 9.45
CA ILE A 184 16.34 4.80 9.45
C ILE A 184 17.21 4.58 10.68
N PHE A 185 16.61 4.29 11.83
CA PHE A 185 17.35 4.10 13.07
C PHE A 185 17.83 2.66 13.29
N ARG A 186 17.23 1.70 12.60
CA ARG A 186 17.56 0.26 12.76
C ARG A 186 17.66 -0.13 14.23
N GLU A 187 18.88 -0.46 14.68
CA GLU A 187 19.18 -0.88 16.06
C GLU A 187 19.68 0.29 16.94
N ASP A 188 19.81 1.51 16.40
CA ASP A 188 20.27 2.69 17.16
C ASP A 188 19.11 3.29 17.96
N VAL A 189 18.85 2.68 19.12
CA VAL A 189 17.80 3.10 20.05
C VAL A 189 18.04 4.53 20.58
N ASP A 190 19.30 4.90 20.80
CA ASP A 190 19.64 6.23 21.30
C ASP A 190 19.37 7.33 20.27
N ALA A 191 19.62 7.05 18.99
CA ALA A 191 19.27 7.99 17.93
C ALA A 191 17.74 8.18 17.81
N ALA A 192 16.96 7.12 17.98
CA ALA A 192 15.50 7.19 18.03
C ALA A 192 15.02 7.96 19.26
N ALA A 193 15.54 7.64 20.45
CA ALA A 193 15.14 8.27 21.71
C ALA A 193 15.33 9.79 21.69
N ARG A 194 16.48 10.28 21.22
CA ARG A 194 16.74 11.72 21.09
C ARG A 194 15.74 12.46 20.22
N ARG A 195 15.11 11.79 19.26
CA ARG A 195 14.09 12.39 18.39
C ARG A 195 12.69 12.32 18.97
N ILE A 196 12.42 11.30 19.79
CA ILE A 196 11.17 11.19 20.54
C ILE A 196 11.02 12.39 21.50
N GLU A 197 12.10 12.83 22.14
CA GLU A 197 12.09 14.03 22.99
C GLU A 197 11.55 15.26 22.26
N PHE A 198 11.90 15.44 20.98
CA PHE A 198 11.38 16.55 20.17
C PHE A 198 9.90 16.37 19.79
N LEU A 199 9.44 15.12 19.63
CA LEU A 199 8.04 14.83 19.34
C LEU A 199 7.13 15.17 20.53
N GLU A 200 7.63 15.12 21.75
CA GLU A 200 6.90 15.53 22.95
C GLU A 200 6.78 17.05 23.07
N GLU A 201 7.59 17.81 22.36
CA GLU A 201 7.58 19.27 22.33
C GLU A 201 6.58 19.85 21.29
N VAL A 202 6.16 19.05 20.30
CA VAL A 202 5.31 19.46 19.16
C VAL A 202 3.98 18.75 19.15
#